data_576187348ac28eb90a7f15c728348386
#
_entry.id   576187348ac28eb90a7f15c728348386
#
_cell.length_a   1.000
_cell.length_b   1.000
_cell.length_c   1.000
_cell.angle_alpha   90.00
_cell.angle_beta   90.00
_cell.angle_gamma   90.00
#
_symmetry.space_group_name_H-M   'P 1'
#
loop_
_entity.id
_entity.type
_entity.pdbx_description
1 polymer ?
#
loop_
_entity_poly.entity_id
_entity_poly.type
_entity_poly.pdbx_seq_one_letter_code
_entity_poly.pdbx_strand_id
1 'polypeptide(L)'
;MKTVVTSMLVLLSLCVMGENKWRFTAKEKKVIEKAVSEIPDSTRKTFDKRYKAWKDAYMNNHEIRLSSRTESSKEVPEYKELVKMGDRIIPLLIQKMSEDIDLNFFDLVPYHHLQTNEKLKVCGMMSEQGRAYQTVLLWVKSISFP
;
A
#
# COMPACT_ATOMS: atom_id res chain seq x y z
N MET A 1 56.50 -4.07 -33.11
CA MET A 1 55.77 -3.67 -31.86
C MET A 1 54.28 -3.86 -32.10
N LYS A 2 53.70 -4.85 -31.50
CA LYS A 2 52.24 -5.12 -31.62
C LYS A 2 51.57 -4.55 -30.40
N THR A 3 50.82 -3.47 -30.58
CA THR A 3 49.92 -2.91 -29.58
C THR A 3 48.69 -3.81 -29.49
N VAL A 4 48.59 -4.51 -28.39
CA VAL A 4 47.38 -5.27 -28.01
C VAL A 4 46.36 -4.28 -27.51
N VAL A 5 45.36 -3.98 -28.31
CA VAL A 5 44.19 -3.25 -27.86
C VAL A 5 43.30 -4.27 -27.18
N THR A 6 43.36 -4.29 -25.85
CA THR A 6 42.43 -5.07 -25.03
C THR A 6 41.09 -4.36 -25.06
N SER A 7 40.17 -4.80 -25.91
CA SER A 7 38.75 -4.42 -25.84
C SER A 7 38.18 -4.90 -24.51
N MET A 8 38.07 -4.01 -23.57
CA MET A 8 37.33 -4.23 -22.35
C MET A 8 35.84 -4.14 -22.67
N LEU A 9 35.23 -5.29 -22.91
CA LEU A 9 33.80 -5.44 -23.05
C LEU A 9 33.21 -5.16 -21.66
N VAL A 10 32.77 -3.92 -21.44
CA VAL A 10 31.93 -3.57 -20.30
C VAL A 10 30.58 -4.19 -20.57
N LEU A 11 30.36 -5.39 -20.06
CA LEU A 11 29.04 -5.96 -19.87
C LEU A 11 28.30 -5.06 -18.91
N LEU A 12 27.58 -4.08 -19.47
CA LEU A 12 26.49 -3.42 -18.79
C LEU A 12 25.45 -4.50 -18.47
N SER A 13 25.57 -5.07 -17.30
CA SER A 13 24.51 -5.82 -16.66
C SER A 13 23.37 -4.82 -16.46
N LEU A 14 22.49 -4.74 -17.47
CA LEU A 14 21.18 -4.17 -17.30
C LEU A 14 20.48 -5.05 -16.28
N CYS A 15 20.60 -4.68 -15.00
CA CYS A 15 19.60 -5.04 -14.02
C CYS A 15 18.28 -4.51 -14.57
N VAL A 16 17.55 -5.37 -15.25
CA VAL A 16 16.12 -5.19 -15.47
C VAL A 16 15.52 -5.25 -14.07
N MET A 17 15.53 -4.12 -13.38
CA MET A 17 14.65 -3.91 -12.24
C MET A 17 13.26 -4.16 -12.78
N GLY A 18 12.59 -5.22 -12.30
CA GLY A 18 11.24 -5.55 -12.70
C GLY A 18 10.43 -4.27 -12.65
N GLU A 19 9.89 -3.85 -13.79
CA GLU A 19 9.10 -2.63 -13.85
C GLU A 19 7.97 -2.80 -12.86
N ASN A 20 7.95 -1.94 -11.84
CA ASN A 20 6.85 -1.95 -10.87
C ASN A 20 5.57 -1.71 -11.68
N LYS A 21 4.76 -2.76 -11.80
CA LYS A 21 3.50 -2.75 -12.56
C LYS A 21 2.54 -1.66 -12.07
N TRP A 22 2.67 -1.29 -10.80
CA TRP A 22 1.81 -0.37 -10.11
C TRP A 22 2.49 1.00 -9.97
N ARG A 23 2.14 1.95 -10.84
CA ARG A 23 2.75 3.29 -10.84
C ARG A 23 1.70 4.36 -10.59
N PHE A 24 2.04 5.28 -9.69
CA PHE A 24 1.27 6.49 -9.45
C PHE A 24 2.03 7.70 -10.02
N THR A 25 1.31 8.62 -10.63
CA THR A 25 1.88 9.87 -11.15
C THR A 25 2.34 10.78 -10.00
N ALA A 26 3.23 11.73 -10.31
CA ALA A 26 3.64 12.75 -9.34
C ALA A 26 2.45 13.56 -8.82
N LYS A 27 1.44 13.82 -9.65
CA LYS A 27 0.21 14.53 -9.26
C LYS A 27 -0.59 13.71 -8.24
N GLU A 28 -0.80 12.43 -8.49
CA GLU A 28 -1.50 11.53 -7.56
C GLU A 28 -0.80 11.43 -6.21
N LYS A 29 0.53 11.29 -6.22
CA LYS A 29 1.34 11.26 -4.99
C LYS A 29 1.21 12.55 -4.18
N LYS A 30 1.23 13.72 -4.84
CA LYS A 30 1.05 15.02 -4.17
C LYS A 30 -0.34 15.15 -3.52
N VAL A 31 -1.37 14.61 -4.14
CA VAL A 31 -2.72 14.60 -3.56
C VAL A 31 -2.74 13.78 -2.27
N ILE A 32 -2.12 12.60 -2.28
CA ILE A 32 -2.00 11.75 -1.09
C ILE A 32 -1.19 12.45 0.00
N GLU A 33 -0.01 12.98 -0.33
CA GLU A 33 0.87 13.69 0.61
C GLU A 33 0.15 14.87 1.27
N LYS A 34 -0.60 15.64 0.50
CA LYS A 34 -1.41 16.75 1.04
C LYS A 34 -2.43 16.25 2.05
N ALA A 35 -3.20 15.23 1.72
CA ALA A 35 -4.21 14.67 2.62
C ALA A 35 -3.59 14.12 3.92
N VAL A 36 -2.43 13.45 3.81
CA VAL A 36 -1.68 12.96 4.97
C VAL A 36 -1.14 14.11 5.82
N SER A 37 -0.67 15.20 5.20
CA SER A 37 -0.15 16.36 5.94
C SER A 37 -1.19 17.08 6.80
N GLU A 38 -2.47 16.94 6.47
CA GLU A 38 -3.58 17.49 7.24
C GLU A 38 -3.89 16.68 8.51
N ILE A 39 -3.35 15.46 8.63
CA ILE A 39 -3.53 14.60 9.81
C ILE A 39 -2.52 15.01 10.89
N PRO A 40 -2.96 15.23 12.15
CA PRO A 40 -2.07 15.59 13.25
C PRO A 40 -0.95 14.58 13.46
N ASP A 41 0.25 15.04 13.81
CA ASP A 41 1.43 14.20 14.07
C ASP A 41 1.17 13.11 15.12
N SER A 42 0.44 13.44 16.17
CA SER A 42 0.06 12.47 17.22
C SER A 42 -0.77 11.31 16.66
N THR A 43 -1.69 11.62 15.75
CA THR A 43 -2.50 10.61 15.07
C THR A 43 -1.65 9.75 14.14
N ARG A 44 -0.76 10.36 13.36
CA ARG A 44 0.16 9.63 12.47
C ARG A 44 1.08 8.68 13.26
N LYS A 45 1.67 9.14 14.35
CA LYS A 45 2.51 8.31 15.24
C LYS A 45 1.72 7.14 15.85
N THR A 46 0.50 7.39 16.29
CA THR A 46 -0.38 6.33 16.83
C THR A 46 -0.74 5.31 15.74
N PHE A 47 -1.06 5.80 14.53
CA PHE A 47 -1.31 4.94 13.39
C PHE A 47 -0.09 4.07 13.07
N ASP A 48 1.09 4.65 12.92
CA ASP A 48 2.31 3.89 12.59
C ASP A 48 2.58 2.77 13.60
N LYS A 49 2.41 3.06 14.89
CA LYS A 49 2.55 2.06 15.95
C LYS A 49 1.55 0.91 15.82
N ARG A 50 0.26 1.24 15.66
CA ARG A 50 -0.81 0.23 15.56
C ARG A 50 -0.77 -0.53 14.24
N TYR A 51 -0.46 0.15 13.16
CA TYR A 51 -0.29 -0.44 11.84
C TYR A 51 0.86 -1.46 11.83
N LYS A 52 2.02 -1.08 12.38
CA LYS A 52 3.15 -1.99 12.51
C LYS A 52 2.80 -3.19 13.38
N ALA A 53 2.15 -2.99 14.51
CA ALA A 53 1.74 -4.07 15.40
C ALA A 53 0.78 -5.03 14.70
N TRP A 54 -0.19 -4.54 13.95
CA TRP A 54 -1.10 -5.36 13.16
C TRP A 54 -0.36 -6.16 12.07
N LYS A 55 0.50 -5.49 11.29
CA LYS A 55 1.29 -6.19 10.24
C LYS A 55 2.19 -7.27 10.83
N ASP A 56 2.92 -6.97 11.88
CA ASP A 56 3.79 -7.95 12.55
C ASP A 56 2.96 -9.15 13.07
N ALA A 57 1.79 -8.89 13.65
CA ALA A 57 0.92 -9.94 14.19
C ALA A 57 0.44 -10.91 13.11
N TYR A 58 -0.11 -10.42 11.99
CA TYR A 58 -0.58 -11.35 10.95
C TYR A 58 0.56 -11.96 10.15
N MET A 59 1.66 -11.26 9.92
CA MET A 59 2.83 -11.79 9.21
C MET A 59 3.53 -12.91 9.99
N ASN A 60 3.52 -12.83 11.32
CA ASN A 60 4.10 -13.85 12.19
C ASN A 60 3.11 -14.98 12.54
N ASN A 61 1.86 -14.85 12.19
CA ASN A 61 0.87 -15.91 12.41
C ASN A 61 0.90 -16.93 11.26
N HIS A 62 1.36 -18.13 11.58
CA HIS A 62 1.54 -19.20 10.60
C HIS A 62 0.23 -19.60 9.90
N GLU A 63 -0.86 -19.71 10.66
CA GLU A 63 -2.18 -20.08 10.12
C GLU A 63 -2.72 -19.02 9.15
N ILE A 64 -2.56 -17.74 9.50
CA ILE A 64 -2.97 -16.63 8.64
C ILE A 64 -2.13 -16.58 7.37
N ARG A 65 -0.83 -16.79 7.47
CA ARG A 65 0.08 -16.83 6.31
C ARG A 65 -0.23 -17.97 5.34
N LEU A 66 -0.69 -19.10 5.84
CA LEU A 66 -1.13 -20.23 5.01
C LEU A 66 -2.53 -20.04 4.45
N SER A 67 -3.29 -19.10 5.00
CA SER A 67 -4.60 -18.76 4.48
C SER A 67 -4.46 -18.01 3.14
N SER A 68 -5.18 -18.45 2.14
CA SER A 68 -5.29 -17.71 0.87
C SER A 68 -6.23 -16.49 0.95
N ARG A 69 -6.74 -16.19 2.15
CA ARG A 69 -7.74 -15.15 2.39
C ARG A 69 -7.10 -13.97 3.11
N THR A 70 -7.00 -12.81 2.45
CA THR A 70 -6.57 -11.54 3.07
C THR A 70 -7.42 -11.15 4.28
N GLU A 71 -8.70 -11.47 4.24
CA GLU A 71 -9.64 -11.26 5.34
C GLU A 71 -9.19 -11.87 6.67
N SER A 72 -8.37 -12.92 6.65
CA SER A 72 -7.83 -13.52 7.87
C SER A 72 -6.91 -12.58 8.65
N SER A 73 -6.39 -11.53 8.02
CA SER A 73 -5.55 -10.52 8.68
C SER A 73 -6.28 -9.73 9.78
N LYS A 74 -7.61 -9.76 9.80
CA LYS A 74 -8.43 -9.15 10.86
C LYS A 74 -8.68 -10.04 12.08
N GLU A 75 -8.23 -11.29 12.05
CA GLU A 75 -8.40 -12.23 13.16
C GLU A 75 -7.44 -11.97 14.32
N VAL A 76 -6.37 -11.18 14.09
CA VAL A 76 -5.45 -10.78 15.16
C VAL A 76 -6.02 -9.63 15.98
N PRO A 77 -5.78 -9.62 17.32
CA PRO A 77 -6.31 -8.56 18.20
C PRO A 77 -5.88 -7.14 17.82
N GLU A 78 -4.69 -6.99 17.28
CA GLU A 78 -4.09 -5.72 16.84
C GLU A 78 -4.91 -5.04 15.73
N TYR A 79 -5.65 -5.80 14.94
CA TYR A 79 -6.56 -5.26 13.93
C TYR A 79 -7.64 -4.36 14.57
N LYS A 80 -8.24 -4.81 15.67
CA LYS A 80 -9.26 -4.03 16.38
C LYS A 80 -8.70 -2.70 16.88
N GLU A 81 -7.47 -2.70 17.38
CA GLU A 81 -6.82 -1.48 17.84
C GLU A 81 -6.52 -0.50 16.70
N LEU A 82 -6.20 -1.01 15.51
CA LEU A 82 -6.02 -0.18 14.32
C LEU A 82 -7.33 0.48 13.89
N VAL A 83 -8.39 -0.31 13.70
CA VAL A 83 -9.67 0.21 13.18
C VAL A 83 -10.44 1.08 14.17
N LYS A 84 -10.15 0.99 15.48
CA LYS A 84 -10.66 1.95 16.50
C LYS A 84 -10.26 3.39 16.22
N MET A 85 -9.23 3.62 15.42
CA MET A 85 -8.83 4.97 15.03
C MET A 85 -9.85 5.65 14.12
N GLY A 86 -10.74 4.89 13.49
CA GLY A 86 -11.81 5.39 12.64
C GLY A 86 -11.34 5.81 11.24
N ASP A 87 -12.23 6.45 10.51
CA ASP A 87 -12.04 6.83 9.10
C ASP A 87 -10.92 7.85 8.85
N ARG A 88 -10.53 8.59 9.89
CA ARG A 88 -9.42 9.56 9.83
C ARG A 88 -8.09 8.95 9.39
N ILE A 89 -7.92 7.63 9.48
CA ILE A 89 -6.71 6.94 9.03
C ILE A 89 -6.77 6.48 7.56
N ILE A 90 -7.89 6.66 6.88
CA ILE A 90 -8.03 6.28 5.47
C ILE A 90 -6.91 6.86 4.60
N PRO A 91 -6.56 8.16 4.68
CA PRO A 91 -5.45 8.69 3.88
C PRO A 91 -4.10 8.01 4.16
N LEU A 92 -3.89 7.56 5.39
CA LEU A 92 -2.66 6.84 5.78
C LEU A 92 -2.62 5.43 5.20
N LEU A 93 -3.74 4.72 5.17
CA LEU A 93 -3.86 3.42 4.50
C LEU A 93 -3.64 3.56 2.98
N ILE A 94 -4.21 4.59 2.37
CA ILE A 94 -4.00 4.92 0.96
C ILE A 94 -2.52 5.20 0.68
N GLN A 95 -1.86 5.96 1.55
CA GLN A 95 -0.43 6.23 1.42
C GLN A 95 0.38 4.93 1.46
N LYS A 96 0.14 4.05 2.44
CA LYS A 96 0.84 2.76 2.55
C LYS A 96 0.66 1.89 1.29
N MET A 97 -0.56 1.78 0.78
CA MET A 97 -0.80 1.07 -0.48
C MET A 97 -0.07 1.72 -1.66
N SER A 98 -0.03 3.05 -1.73
CA SER A 98 0.64 3.77 -2.83
C SER A 98 2.17 3.64 -2.79
N GLU A 99 2.76 3.41 -1.63
CA GLU A 99 4.21 3.21 -1.46
C GLU A 99 4.65 1.85 -2.02
N ASP A 100 3.89 0.79 -1.74
CA ASP A 100 4.17 -0.56 -2.23
C ASP A 100 2.89 -1.39 -2.24
N ILE A 101 2.29 -1.56 -3.41
CA ILE A 101 1.06 -2.34 -3.60
C ILE A 101 1.28 -3.82 -3.24
N ASP A 102 2.41 -4.39 -3.65
CA ASP A 102 2.66 -5.82 -3.48
C ASP A 102 2.86 -6.21 -2.01
N LEU A 103 3.39 -5.30 -1.21
CA LEU A 103 3.53 -5.50 0.24
C LEU A 103 2.27 -5.08 1.02
N ASN A 104 1.51 -4.12 0.52
CA ASN A 104 0.49 -3.43 1.31
C ASN A 104 -0.95 -3.63 0.80
N PHE A 105 -1.21 -4.55 -0.13
CA PHE A 105 -2.59 -4.82 -0.59
C PHE A 105 -3.52 -5.32 0.53
N PHE A 106 -2.98 -5.90 1.60
CA PHE A 106 -3.76 -6.27 2.80
C PHE A 106 -4.44 -5.06 3.47
N ASP A 107 -3.96 -3.84 3.21
CA ASP A 107 -4.55 -2.62 3.73
C ASP A 107 -5.96 -2.34 3.17
N LEU A 108 -6.35 -3.06 2.10
CA LEU A 108 -7.74 -3.10 1.65
C LEU A 108 -8.70 -3.55 2.74
N VAL A 109 -8.28 -4.43 3.64
CA VAL A 109 -9.13 -4.98 4.70
C VAL A 109 -9.57 -3.87 5.67
N PRO A 110 -8.67 -3.13 6.35
CA PRO A 110 -9.08 -1.99 7.17
C PRO A 110 -9.68 -0.84 6.35
N TYR A 111 -9.23 -0.62 5.12
CA TYR A 111 -9.84 0.38 4.24
C TYR A 111 -11.34 0.10 4.00
N HIS A 112 -11.70 -1.10 3.60
CA HIS A 112 -13.09 -1.49 3.38
C HIS A 112 -13.93 -1.46 4.67
N HIS A 113 -13.32 -1.77 5.81
CA HIS A 113 -13.99 -1.66 7.11
C HIS A 113 -14.36 -0.21 7.45
N LEU A 114 -13.43 0.73 7.19
CA LEU A 114 -13.58 2.13 7.60
C LEU A 114 -14.28 2.99 6.54
N GLN A 115 -14.21 2.62 5.28
CA GLN A 115 -14.82 3.37 4.18
C GLN A 115 -16.34 3.16 4.17
N THR A 116 -17.10 4.22 4.44
CA THR A 116 -18.55 4.20 4.43
C THR A 116 -19.17 4.49 3.06
N ASN A 117 -18.41 5.10 2.16
CA ASN A 117 -18.87 5.37 0.80
C ASN A 117 -18.61 4.15 -0.10
N GLU A 118 -19.67 3.40 -0.40
CA GLU A 118 -19.59 2.20 -1.25
C GLU A 118 -19.03 2.48 -2.66
N LYS A 119 -19.19 3.71 -3.18
CA LYS A 119 -18.63 4.11 -4.48
C LYS A 119 -17.11 4.15 -4.49
N LEU A 120 -16.47 4.21 -3.31
CA LEU A 120 -15.02 4.21 -3.14
C LEU A 120 -14.46 2.83 -2.82
N LYS A 121 -15.29 1.79 -2.81
CA LYS A 121 -14.88 0.40 -2.62
C LYS A 121 -14.83 -0.30 -3.98
N VAL A 122 -13.64 -0.75 -4.34
CA VAL A 122 -13.45 -1.51 -5.59
C VAL A 122 -13.80 -2.98 -5.35
N CYS A 123 -14.77 -3.46 -6.10
CA CYS A 123 -15.18 -4.87 -6.14
C CYS A 123 -14.98 -5.42 -7.54
N GLY A 124 -14.84 -6.73 -7.67
CA GLY A 124 -14.80 -7.37 -8.98
C GLY A 124 -13.73 -8.45 -9.11
N MET A 125 -13.71 -9.06 -10.30
CA MET A 125 -12.81 -10.19 -10.64
C MET A 125 -11.43 -9.69 -11.08
N MET A 126 -10.65 -9.14 -10.15
CA MET A 126 -9.25 -8.79 -10.37
C MET A 126 -8.41 -9.24 -9.17
N SER A 127 -7.10 -9.26 -9.33
CA SER A 127 -6.18 -9.56 -8.23
C SER A 127 -6.35 -8.56 -7.08
N GLU A 128 -5.97 -8.96 -5.88
CA GLU A 128 -6.04 -8.06 -4.72
C GLU A 128 -5.13 -6.86 -4.87
N GLN A 129 -3.95 -7.03 -5.46
CA GLN A 129 -3.07 -5.94 -5.84
C GLN A 129 -3.74 -4.99 -6.84
N GLY A 130 -4.43 -5.54 -7.84
CA GLY A 130 -5.22 -4.74 -8.80
C GLY A 130 -6.33 -3.94 -8.12
N ARG A 131 -7.04 -4.54 -7.17
CA ARG A 131 -8.07 -3.84 -6.37
C ARG A 131 -7.46 -2.74 -5.52
N ALA A 132 -6.32 -3.00 -4.88
CA ALA A 132 -5.61 -1.99 -4.09
C ALA A 132 -5.18 -0.80 -4.95
N TYR A 133 -4.60 -1.06 -6.12
CA TYR A 133 -4.21 -0.02 -7.07
C TYR A 133 -5.41 0.83 -7.52
N GLN A 134 -6.49 0.19 -7.95
CA GLN A 134 -7.71 0.90 -8.36
C GLN A 134 -8.36 1.66 -7.21
N THR A 135 -8.29 1.14 -5.99
CA THR A 135 -8.78 1.83 -4.79
C THR A 135 -8.04 3.14 -4.55
N VAL A 136 -6.70 3.12 -4.65
CA VAL A 136 -5.89 4.33 -4.50
C VAL A 136 -6.27 5.36 -5.56
N LEU A 137 -6.34 4.96 -6.83
CA LEU A 137 -6.72 5.87 -7.93
C LEU A 137 -8.12 6.46 -7.74
N LEU A 138 -9.07 5.64 -7.37
CA LEU A 138 -10.47 6.06 -7.15
C LEU A 138 -10.57 7.05 -6.00
N TRP A 139 -9.88 6.77 -4.89
CA TRP A 139 -9.85 7.66 -3.73
C TRP A 139 -9.19 9.00 -4.07
N VAL A 140 -8.03 9.00 -4.71
CA VAL A 140 -7.34 10.22 -5.17
C VAL A 140 -8.24 11.06 -6.07
N LYS A 141 -8.93 10.42 -7.01
CA LYS A 141 -9.88 11.10 -7.88
C LYS A 141 -11.02 11.75 -7.11
N SER A 142 -11.54 11.08 -6.08
CA SER A 142 -12.68 11.57 -5.28
C SER A 142 -12.37 12.85 -4.52
N ILE A 143 -11.13 13.02 -4.04
CA ILE A 143 -10.72 14.22 -3.29
C ILE A 143 -10.12 15.32 -4.18
N SER A 144 -9.72 14.97 -5.40
CA SER A 144 -9.20 15.96 -6.37
C SER A 144 -10.30 16.73 -7.09
N PHE A 145 -11.48 16.11 -7.21
CA PHE A 145 -12.66 16.67 -7.90
C PHE A 145 -13.90 16.43 -7.02
N PRO A 146 -14.07 17.24 -5.97
CA PRO A 146 -15.24 17.12 -5.10
C PRO A 146 -16.55 17.50 -5.83
#